data_c2e05fd67c299facfcecdaba80381923
#
_entry.id   c2e05fd67c299facfcecdaba80381923
#
_cell.length_a   1.000
_cell.length_b   1.000
_cell.length_c   1.000
_cell.angle_alpha   90.00
_cell.angle_beta   90.00
_cell.angle_gamma   90.00
#
_symmetry.space_group_name_H-M   'P 1'
#
loop_
_entity.id
_entity.type
_entity.pdbx_description
1 polymer ?
#
loop_
_entity_poly.entity_id
_entity_poly.type
_entity_poly.pdbx_seq_one_letter_code
_entity_poly.pdbx_strand_id
1 'polypeptide(L)'
;RSISGFIQMLGAEMPMASDQVIWSEQGRLHLAYNGQINPVTGVVDTITGIDSGSTEAHAVRKGATLVAVVNSIVFKAFVKVGAENSTSQLTIKPYGAEDVDDLSGIATTDNQVIKFFVYGSEFKKGTASMTESIEPNFLSLTNKPMIIKDHFEINGSDAGQIGWIEVSGEAGQNGYLWYLKSQGDTNKRFEDYLEMSVVEAEKSDSTADSDIPDGSEGLLSAIGNRGIV
;
A
#
# COMPACT_ATOMS: atom_id res chain seq x y z
N ARG A 1 25.83 7.53 7.77
CA ARG A 1 24.49 7.17 8.35
C ARG A 1 23.64 6.67 7.19
N SER A 2 23.38 5.41 7.17
CA SER A 2 22.69 4.69 6.09
C SER A 2 21.37 4.14 6.59
N ILE A 3 20.42 3.90 5.69
CA ILE A 3 19.14 3.25 6.01
C ILE A 3 19.40 1.80 6.43
N SER A 4 20.30 1.10 5.75
CA SER A 4 20.74 -0.24 6.12
C SER A 4 21.28 -0.30 7.55
N GLY A 5 22.09 0.65 7.97
CA GLY A 5 22.55 0.76 9.35
C GLY A 5 21.43 1.01 10.38
N PHE A 6 20.37 1.73 9.98
CA PHE A 6 19.19 1.91 10.82
C PHE A 6 18.41 0.60 10.98
N ILE A 7 18.21 -0.15 9.88
CA ILE A 7 17.50 -1.44 9.88
C ILE A 7 18.28 -2.46 10.72
N GLN A 8 19.61 -2.52 10.58
CA GLN A 8 20.46 -3.38 11.42
C GLN A 8 20.35 -3.07 12.91
N MET A 9 20.21 -1.78 13.26
CA MET A 9 20.02 -1.36 14.65
C MET A 9 18.67 -1.81 15.23
N LEU A 10 17.65 -2.02 14.40
CA LEU A 10 16.36 -2.60 14.79
C LEU A 10 16.42 -4.12 15.02
N GLY A 11 17.52 -4.78 14.64
CA GLY A 11 17.79 -6.19 14.94
C GLY A 11 16.91 -7.19 14.20
N ALA A 12 16.33 -6.82 13.07
CA ALA A 12 15.31 -7.60 12.37
C ALA A 12 15.79 -8.24 11.05
N GLU A 13 17.08 -8.59 10.95
CA GLU A 13 17.58 -9.34 9.80
C GLU A 13 17.28 -10.83 9.95
N MET A 14 16.50 -11.40 9.05
CA MET A 14 16.27 -12.84 8.95
C MET A 14 16.61 -13.34 7.55
N PRO A 15 17.37 -14.44 7.43
CA PRO A 15 17.62 -15.06 6.13
C PRO A 15 16.30 -15.58 5.55
N MET A 16 16.05 -15.31 4.28
CA MET A 16 14.88 -15.76 3.57
C MET A 16 15.24 -16.95 2.66
N ALA A 17 14.50 -18.04 2.76
CA ALA A 17 14.67 -19.24 1.93
C ALA A 17 13.58 -19.36 0.85
N SER A 18 12.66 -18.40 0.75
CA SER A 18 11.53 -18.41 -0.18
C SER A 18 11.67 -17.30 -1.21
N ASP A 19 11.14 -17.50 -2.40
CA ASP A 19 11.10 -16.49 -3.47
C ASP A 19 10.03 -15.40 -3.25
N GLN A 20 9.24 -15.52 -2.19
CA GLN A 20 8.18 -14.57 -1.87
C GLN A 20 7.94 -14.50 -0.37
N VAL A 21 7.72 -13.29 0.12
CA VAL A 21 7.23 -13.02 1.47
C VAL A 21 5.74 -12.69 1.37
N ILE A 22 4.94 -13.33 2.22
CA ILE A 22 3.50 -13.08 2.32
C ILE A 22 3.20 -12.71 3.76
N TRP A 23 2.44 -11.63 3.96
CA TRP A 23 1.94 -11.25 5.27
C TRP A 23 0.50 -10.78 5.17
N SER A 24 -0.21 -10.79 6.28
CA SER A 24 -1.59 -10.34 6.35
C SER A 24 -1.68 -9.15 7.30
N GLU A 25 -2.36 -8.12 6.85
CA GLU A 25 -2.70 -6.95 7.67
C GLU A 25 -4.19 -7.00 8.01
N GLN A 26 -4.51 -6.72 9.26
CA GLN A 26 -5.89 -6.60 9.70
C GLN A 26 -6.34 -5.16 9.48
N GLY A 27 -7.44 -4.99 8.73
CA GLY A 27 -8.06 -3.70 8.52
C GLY A 27 -8.54 -3.06 9.83
N ARG A 28 -8.62 -1.74 9.84
CA ARG A 28 -9.15 -1.00 10.98
C ARG A 28 -10.64 -1.30 11.17
N LEU A 29 -11.09 -1.35 12.42
CA LEU A 29 -12.52 -1.47 12.75
C LEU A 29 -13.31 -0.18 12.43
N HIS A 30 -12.65 0.92 12.10
CA HIS A 30 -13.29 2.15 11.66
C HIS A 30 -13.76 2.00 10.21
N LEU A 31 -15.05 2.07 10.05
CA LEU A 31 -15.75 1.85 8.79
C LEU A 31 -15.82 3.17 8.01
N ALA A 32 -14.78 3.47 7.29
CA ALA A 32 -14.69 4.61 6.40
C ALA A 32 -14.34 4.12 5.00
N TYR A 33 -15.07 4.58 4.00
CA TYR A 33 -14.95 4.11 2.63
C TYR A 33 -15.15 5.24 1.62
N ASN A 34 -14.59 5.04 0.44
CA ASN A 34 -14.92 5.79 -0.77
C ASN A 34 -15.81 4.91 -1.65
N GLY A 35 -16.60 5.51 -2.52
CA GLY A 35 -17.41 4.76 -3.47
C GLY A 35 -18.04 5.67 -4.52
N GLN A 36 -18.91 5.08 -5.33
CA GLN A 36 -19.74 5.80 -6.27
C GLN A 36 -21.20 5.65 -5.88
N ILE A 37 -21.95 6.75 -5.87
CA ILE A 37 -23.36 6.75 -5.51
C ILE A 37 -24.23 7.10 -6.70
N ASN A 38 -25.37 6.40 -6.79
CA ASN A 38 -26.51 6.85 -7.55
C ASN A 38 -27.44 7.65 -6.61
N PRO A 39 -27.49 8.99 -6.72
CA PRO A 39 -28.23 9.82 -5.76
C PRO A 39 -29.75 9.57 -5.73
N VAL A 40 -30.33 9.18 -6.87
CA VAL A 40 -31.79 8.91 -7.01
C VAL A 40 -32.20 7.62 -6.28
N THR A 41 -31.34 6.59 -6.32
CA THR A 41 -31.65 5.29 -5.67
C THR A 41 -31.03 5.16 -4.29
N GLY A 42 -30.03 5.98 -3.99
CA GLY A 42 -29.23 5.88 -2.77
C GLY A 42 -28.30 4.65 -2.74
N VAL A 43 -28.11 3.99 -3.87
CA VAL A 43 -27.19 2.83 -3.99
C VAL A 43 -25.76 3.35 -4.14
N VAL A 44 -24.89 2.84 -3.29
CA VAL A 44 -23.44 3.07 -3.37
C VAL A 44 -22.78 1.78 -3.81
N ASP A 45 -21.97 1.87 -4.83
CA ASP A 45 -21.18 0.77 -5.39
C ASP A 45 -19.72 1.17 -5.56
N THR A 46 -18.93 0.31 -6.21
CA THR A 46 -17.48 0.54 -6.43
C THR A 46 -16.80 0.99 -5.13
N ILE A 47 -17.13 0.29 -4.02
CA ILE A 47 -16.65 0.66 -2.70
C ILE A 47 -15.17 0.33 -2.58
N THR A 48 -14.38 1.32 -2.20
CA THR A 48 -12.93 1.19 -1.98
C THR A 48 -12.59 1.58 -0.56
N GLY A 49 -11.61 0.89 0.03
CA GLY A 49 -11.05 1.31 1.31
C GLY A 49 -10.37 2.68 1.20
N ILE A 50 -10.39 3.46 2.27
CA ILE A 50 -9.67 4.74 2.31
C ILE A 50 -8.15 4.50 2.21
N ASP A 51 -7.67 3.39 2.78
CA ASP A 51 -6.26 3.09 2.91
C ASP A 51 -5.68 2.30 1.71
N SER A 52 -6.51 1.65 0.89
CA SER A 52 -6.03 0.77 -0.18
C SER A 52 -6.31 1.25 -1.60
N GLY A 53 -7.28 2.14 -1.78
CA GLY A 53 -7.73 2.56 -3.12
C GLY A 53 -8.26 1.44 -4.02
N SER A 54 -8.26 0.19 -3.55
CA SER A 54 -8.78 -0.98 -4.25
C SER A 54 -10.22 -1.27 -3.85
N THR A 55 -10.97 -1.93 -4.75
CA THR A 55 -12.34 -2.37 -4.46
C THR A 55 -12.31 -3.41 -3.34
N GLU A 56 -13.02 -3.14 -2.26
CA GLU A 56 -13.07 -3.99 -1.08
C GLU A 56 -14.51 -4.36 -0.70
N ALA A 57 -14.64 -5.51 -0.04
CA ALA A 57 -15.87 -5.87 0.61
C ALA A 57 -16.09 -4.97 1.83
N HIS A 58 -17.18 -4.19 1.83
CA HIS A 58 -17.48 -3.35 2.99
C HIS A 58 -18.11 -4.14 4.13
N ALA A 59 -17.87 -3.71 5.37
CA ALA A 59 -18.43 -4.31 6.58
C ALA A 59 -19.59 -3.49 7.19
N VAL A 60 -20.11 -2.50 6.46
CA VAL A 60 -21.21 -1.64 6.93
C VAL A 60 -22.52 -2.41 6.99
N ARG A 61 -23.17 -2.42 8.14
CA ARG A 61 -24.39 -3.20 8.40
C ARG A 61 -25.64 -2.33 8.26
N LYS A 62 -26.76 -2.98 8.00
CA LYS A 62 -28.09 -2.36 8.09
C LYS A 62 -28.29 -1.73 9.46
N GLY A 63 -28.85 -0.53 9.49
CA GLY A 63 -29.05 0.20 10.73
C GLY A 63 -27.85 1.07 11.15
N ALA A 64 -26.73 1.01 10.44
CA ALA A 64 -25.63 1.90 10.66
C ALA A 64 -25.99 3.34 10.29
N THR A 65 -25.47 4.29 11.06
CA THR A 65 -25.61 5.72 10.79
C THR A 65 -24.27 6.26 10.30
N LEU A 66 -24.30 7.05 9.23
CA LEU A 66 -23.09 7.53 8.59
C LEU A 66 -23.14 9.02 8.28
N VAL A 67 -21.97 9.61 8.25
CA VAL A 67 -21.73 10.92 7.65
C VAL A 67 -21.20 10.69 6.26
N ALA A 68 -21.83 11.26 5.26
CA ALA A 68 -21.43 11.15 3.86
C ALA A 68 -21.11 12.50 3.27
N VAL A 69 -20.20 12.51 2.31
CA VAL A 69 -19.78 13.70 1.55
C VAL A 69 -19.88 13.38 0.07
N VAL A 70 -20.69 14.15 -0.65
CA VAL A 70 -20.83 14.11 -2.11
C VAL A 70 -20.66 15.54 -2.63
N ASN A 71 -19.74 15.76 -3.57
CA ASN A 71 -19.49 17.09 -4.15
C ASN A 71 -19.30 18.22 -3.09
N SER A 72 -18.58 17.93 -2.01
CA SER A 72 -18.34 18.84 -0.88
C SER A 72 -19.57 19.11 -0.02
N ILE A 73 -20.70 18.46 -0.26
CA ILE A 73 -21.91 18.55 0.56
C ILE A 73 -21.87 17.44 1.60
N VAL A 74 -21.92 17.82 2.87
CA VAL A 74 -21.91 16.89 3.99
C VAL A 74 -23.35 16.66 4.46
N PHE A 75 -23.73 15.38 4.54
CA PHE A 75 -25.05 15.01 5.07
C PHE A 75 -24.95 13.76 5.94
N LYS A 76 -25.97 13.53 6.75
CA LYS A 76 -26.10 12.32 7.56
C LYS A 76 -27.11 11.39 6.92
N ALA A 77 -26.78 10.11 6.91
CA ALA A 77 -27.63 9.11 6.31
C ALA A 77 -27.72 7.83 7.16
N PHE A 78 -28.75 7.08 6.89
CA PHE A 78 -29.05 5.79 7.48
C PHE A 78 -28.86 4.69 6.46
N VAL A 79 -28.26 3.57 6.84
CA VAL A 79 -28.05 2.42 5.97
C VAL A 79 -29.29 1.52 5.98
N LYS A 80 -30.00 1.50 4.85
CA LYS A 80 -31.19 0.69 4.63
C LYS A 80 -30.86 -0.78 4.30
N VAL A 81 -29.83 -0.98 3.46
CA VAL A 81 -29.31 -2.28 3.05
C VAL A 81 -27.79 -2.23 3.19
N GLY A 82 -27.20 -3.17 3.86
CA GLY A 82 -25.79 -3.24 4.13
C GLY A 82 -25.15 -4.56 3.69
N ALA A 83 -24.01 -4.88 4.28
CA ALA A 83 -23.18 -6.04 3.92
C ALA A 83 -23.88 -7.39 4.07
N GLU A 84 -24.93 -7.47 4.86
CA GLU A 84 -25.78 -8.67 5.00
C GLU A 84 -26.46 -9.08 3.68
N ASN A 85 -26.65 -8.15 2.77
CA ASN A 85 -27.25 -8.42 1.46
C ASN A 85 -26.20 -8.45 0.34
N SER A 86 -25.23 -7.56 0.39
CA SER A 86 -24.14 -7.46 -0.59
C SER A 86 -22.92 -6.79 0.04
N THR A 87 -21.77 -7.42 -0.09
CA THR A 87 -20.49 -6.84 0.37
C THR A 87 -19.88 -5.85 -0.61
N SER A 88 -20.44 -5.75 -1.83
CA SER A 88 -19.97 -4.79 -2.87
C SER A 88 -20.85 -3.55 -3.01
N GLN A 89 -22.05 -3.55 -2.42
CA GLN A 89 -23.01 -2.47 -2.53
C GLN A 89 -23.71 -2.21 -1.20
N LEU A 90 -24.07 -0.96 -0.95
CA LEU A 90 -24.93 -0.59 0.16
C LEU A 90 -25.97 0.44 -0.30
N THR A 91 -27.11 0.51 0.40
CA THR A 91 -28.16 1.50 0.11
C THR A 91 -28.31 2.42 1.31
N ILE A 92 -28.20 3.71 1.06
CA ILE A 92 -28.33 4.76 2.08
C ILE A 92 -29.54 5.63 1.84
N LYS A 93 -30.07 6.20 2.93
CA LYS A 93 -31.13 7.20 2.90
C LYS A 93 -30.72 8.39 3.77
N PRO A 94 -30.80 9.62 3.26
CA PRO A 94 -30.49 10.80 4.06
C PRO A 94 -31.55 11.04 5.12
N TYR A 95 -31.18 11.64 6.25
CA TYR A 95 -32.16 12.01 7.29
C TYR A 95 -32.96 13.27 6.93
N GLY A 96 -32.43 14.14 6.10
CA GLY A 96 -33.02 15.45 5.79
C GLY A 96 -33.84 15.50 4.49
N ALA A 97 -33.93 14.40 3.73
CA ALA A 97 -34.61 14.36 2.45
C ALA A 97 -35.11 12.94 2.15
N GLU A 98 -35.96 12.77 1.14
CA GLU A 98 -36.45 11.45 0.75
C GLU A 98 -35.34 10.63 0.04
N ASP A 99 -34.62 11.26 -0.88
CA ASP A 99 -33.48 10.71 -1.59
C ASP A 99 -32.29 11.65 -1.55
N VAL A 100 -31.12 11.18 -2.00
CA VAL A 100 -29.88 11.95 -1.89
C VAL A 100 -29.84 13.10 -2.90
N ASP A 101 -30.51 12.95 -4.04
CA ASP A 101 -30.67 14.00 -5.05
C ASP A 101 -31.60 15.15 -4.65
N ASP A 102 -32.47 14.92 -3.67
CA ASP A 102 -33.30 15.97 -3.07
C ASP A 102 -32.49 16.94 -2.18
N LEU A 103 -31.25 16.60 -1.86
CA LEU A 103 -30.36 17.48 -1.12
C LEU A 103 -29.81 18.57 -2.03
N SER A 104 -29.99 19.84 -1.61
CA SER A 104 -29.56 21.00 -2.39
C SER A 104 -28.08 20.90 -2.79
N GLY A 105 -27.81 20.94 -4.09
CA GLY A 105 -26.46 20.95 -4.66
C GLY A 105 -25.93 19.57 -5.05
N ILE A 106 -26.70 18.50 -4.87
CA ILE A 106 -26.36 17.15 -5.40
C ILE A 106 -27.10 16.98 -6.71
N ALA A 107 -26.39 16.60 -7.75
CA ALA A 107 -26.97 16.35 -9.07
C ALA A 107 -27.60 14.95 -9.13
N THR A 108 -28.60 14.79 -10.00
CA THR A 108 -29.27 13.49 -10.27
C THR A 108 -28.42 12.52 -11.09
N THR A 109 -27.22 12.93 -11.54
CA THR A 109 -26.33 12.09 -12.34
C THR A 109 -25.77 10.92 -11.53
N ASP A 110 -25.75 9.75 -12.13
CA ASP A 110 -25.18 8.54 -11.56
C ASP A 110 -23.64 8.61 -11.41
N ASN A 111 -23.08 7.70 -10.65
CA ASN A 111 -21.63 7.56 -10.43
C ASN A 111 -20.94 8.79 -9.81
N GLN A 112 -21.61 9.49 -8.89
CA GLN A 112 -20.96 10.57 -8.13
C GLN A 112 -20.07 9.99 -7.04
N VAL A 113 -18.88 10.57 -6.88
CA VAL A 113 -17.95 10.14 -5.84
C VAL A 113 -18.52 10.47 -4.48
N ILE A 114 -18.64 9.45 -3.64
CA ILE A 114 -19.04 9.56 -2.24
C ILE A 114 -17.90 9.12 -1.32
N LYS A 115 -17.71 9.89 -0.25
CA LYS A 115 -16.90 9.45 0.90
C LYS A 115 -17.81 9.35 2.09
N PHE A 116 -17.72 8.28 2.85
CA PHE A 116 -18.58 8.10 4.01
C PHE A 116 -17.84 7.44 5.18
N PHE A 117 -18.32 7.77 6.37
CA PHE A 117 -17.80 7.29 7.64
C PHE A 117 -18.96 6.89 8.55
N VAL A 118 -18.89 5.69 9.12
CA VAL A 118 -19.88 5.20 10.07
C VAL A 118 -19.58 5.74 11.47
N TYR A 119 -20.53 6.46 12.07
CA TYR A 119 -20.36 7.02 13.41
C TYR A 119 -21.21 6.33 14.48
N GLY A 120 -22.14 5.46 14.10
CA GLY A 120 -23.00 4.77 15.06
C GLY A 120 -24.02 3.84 14.39
N SER A 121 -25.01 3.46 15.17
CA SER A 121 -26.14 2.65 14.69
C SER A 121 -27.44 3.08 15.35
N GLU A 122 -28.55 3.00 14.62
CA GLU A 122 -29.89 3.37 15.09
C GLU A 122 -30.92 2.34 14.62
N PHE A 123 -31.81 1.96 15.53
CA PHE A 123 -32.87 1.00 15.23
C PHE A 123 -34.22 1.53 15.73
N LYS A 124 -35.29 1.16 15.03
CA LYS A 124 -36.65 1.50 15.45
C LYS A 124 -37.06 0.71 16.69
N LYS A 125 -37.97 1.27 17.49
CA LYS A 125 -38.57 0.55 18.62
C LYS A 125 -39.22 -0.78 18.14
N GLY A 126 -38.95 -1.86 18.86
CA GLY A 126 -39.50 -3.17 18.52
C GLY A 126 -38.74 -3.93 17.43
N THR A 127 -37.58 -3.45 17.01
CA THR A 127 -36.69 -4.18 16.11
C THR A 127 -36.10 -5.40 16.83
N ALA A 128 -36.00 -6.54 16.13
CA ALA A 128 -35.34 -7.74 16.63
C ALA A 128 -33.83 -7.47 16.86
N SER A 129 -33.19 -8.28 17.71
CA SER A 129 -31.76 -8.20 17.95
C SER A 129 -30.95 -8.30 16.66
N MET A 130 -29.80 -7.62 16.61
CA MET A 130 -28.82 -7.85 15.55
C MET A 130 -28.31 -9.27 15.62
N THR A 131 -28.35 -9.96 14.49
CA THR A 131 -27.88 -11.36 14.36
C THR A 131 -26.47 -11.44 13.80
N GLU A 132 -25.95 -10.33 13.24
CA GLU A 132 -24.71 -10.32 12.50
C GLU A 132 -23.66 -9.41 13.17
N SER A 133 -22.46 -9.92 13.34
CA SER A 133 -21.30 -9.17 13.84
C SER A 133 -20.51 -8.51 12.70
N ILE A 134 -19.74 -7.49 13.02
CA ILE A 134 -18.74 -6.94 12.12
C ILE A 134 -17.49 -7.81 12.24
N GLU A 135 -17.07 -8.36 11.12
CA GLU A 135 -15.82 -9.12 11.04
C GLU A 135 -14.71 -8.23 10.49
N PRO A 136 -13.50 -8.28 11.07
CA PRO A 136 -12.37 -7.56 10.53
C PRO A 136 -11.98 -8.15 9.18
N ASN A 137 -11.70 -7.30 8.22
CA ASN A 137 -11.17 -7.74 6.94
C ASN A 137 -9.65 -7.91 7.03
N PHE A 138 -9.13 -9.00 6.45
CA PHE A 138 -7.70 -9.27 6.35
C PHE A 138 -7.25 -9.05 4.92
N LEU A 139 -6.29 -8.15 4.75
CA LEU A 139 -5.62 -7.92 3.47
C LEU A 139 -4.32 -8.72 3.43
N SER A 140 -4.17 -9.57 2.42
CA SER A 140 -2.95 -10.33 2.19
C SER A 140 -2.04 -9.57 1.24
N LEU A 141 -0.84 -9.27 1.68
CA LEU A 141 0.17 -8.55 0.91
C LEU A 141 1.36 -9.46 0.61
N THR A 142 2.01 -9.19 -0.50
CA THR A 142 3.14 -9.98 -0.97
C THR A 142 4.26 -9.08 -1.46
N ASN A 143 5.51 -9.48 -1.19
CA ASN A 143 6.69 -8.86 -1.77
C ASN A 143 7.68 -9.92 -2.23
N LYS A 144 8.49 -9.61 -3.24
CA LYS A 144 9.50 -10.51 -3.80
C LYS A 144 10.90 -9.92 -3.59
N PRO A 145 11.93 -10.78 -3.42
CA PRO A 145 13.31 -10.33 -3.37
C PRO A 145 13.77 -9.86 -4.75
N MET A 146 14.69 -8.90 -4.76
CA MET A 146 15.37 -8.48 -5.97
C MET A 146 16.82 -8.95 -5.99
N ILE A 147 17.39 -9.13 -7.17
CA ILE A 147 18.78 -9.52 -7.35
C ILE A 147 19.57 -8.30 -7.80
N ILE A 148 20.47 -7.82 -6.94
CA ILE A 148 21.39 -6.73 -7.26
C ILE A 148 22.74 -7.32 -7.60
N LYS A 149 23.33 -6.88 -8.71
CA LYS A 149 24.66 -7.31 -9.16
C LYS A 149 25.50 -6.10 -9.52
N ASP A 150 26.76 -6.13 -9.16
CA ASP A 150 27.78 -5.21 -9.65
C ASP A 150 29.01 -6.02 -10.08
N HIS A 151 29.74 -5.54 -11.05
CA HIS A 151 30.87 -6.26 -11.62
C HIS A 151 32.08 -5.32 -11.78
N PHE A 152 33.22 -5.81 -11.39
CA PHE A 152 34.50 -5.17 -11.61
C PHE A 152 35.45 -6.16 -12.27
N GLU A 153 35.96 -5.81 -13.43
CA GLU A 153 36.88 -6.64 -14.20
C GLU A 153 38.12 -5.85 -14.56
N ILE A 154 39.26 -6.51 -14.50
CA ILE A 154 40.55 -5.96 -14.94
C ILE A 154 41.09 -6.89 -16.02
N ASN A 155 41.42 -6.29 -17.17
CA ASN A 155 42.09 -7.01 -18.24
C ASN A 155 43.51 -7.41 -17.85
N GLY A 156 43.95 -8.62 -18.25
CA GLY A 156 45.29 -9.12 -17.93
C GLY A 156 46.43 -8.24 -18.49
N SER A 157 46.20 -7.54 -19.62
CA SER A 157 47.13 -6.59 -20.20
C SER A 157 47.31 -5.36 -19.32
N ASP A 158 46.22 -4.85 -18.71
CA ASP A 158 46.26 -3.70 -17.80
C ASP A 158 46.89 -4.09 -16.47
N ALA A 159 46.59 -5.29 -15.98
CA ALA A 159 47.19 -5.83 -14.77
C ALA A 159 48.73 -6.00 -14.90
N GLY A 160 49.23 -6.27 -16.10
CA GLY A 160 50.68 -6.34 -16.38
C GLY A 160 51.40 -5.00 -16.49
N GLN A 161 50.65 -3.91 -16.68
CA GLN A 161 51.21 -2.54 -16.82
C GLN A 161 51.10 -1.71 -15.53
N ILE A 162 50.57 -2.26 -14.46
CA ILE A 162 50.38 -1.58 -13.19
C ILE A 162 51.73 -1.21 -12.58
N GLY A 163 51.93 0.09 -12.41
CA GLY A 163 53.11 0.61 -11.76
C GLY A 163 53.26 0.15 -10.31
N TRP A 164 54.45 -0.01 -9.86
CA TRP A 164 54.96 -0.57 -8.61
C TRP A 164 54.58 0.25 -7.34
N ILE A 165 53.39 0.77 -7.23
CA ILE A 165 52.94 1.42 -5.99
C ILE A 165 52.29 0.35 -5.13
N GLU A 166 53.09 -0.28 -4.31
CA GLU A 166 52.63 -1.22 -3.30
C GLU A 166 52.24 -0.45 -2.04
N VAL A 167 51.02 -0.69 -1.55
CA VAL A 167 50.56 -0.11 -0.29
C VAL A 167 50.32 -1.23 0.71
N SER A 168 51.03 -1.17 1.83
CA SER A 168 50.74 -2.01 2.98
C SER A 168 49.66 -1.33 3.83
N GLY A 169 48.43 -1.90 3.84
CA GLY A 169 47.36 -1.44 4.69
C GLY A 169 47.55 -1.84 6.16
N GLU A 170 46.97 -1.07 7.06
CA GLU A 170 47.05 -1.22 8.51
C GLU A 170 46.50 -2.59 9.01
N ALA A 171 45.77 -3.31 8.18
CA ALA A 171 45.20 -4.64 8.46
C ALA A 171 45.99 -5.80 7.79
N GLY A 172 47.23 -5.55 7.31
CA GLY A 172 48.04 -6.62 6.67
C GLY A 172 47.62 -6.97 5.24
N GLN A 173 46.77 -6.20 4.60
CA GLN A 173 46.45 -6.33 3.20
C GLN A 173 47.48 -5.63 2.34
N ASN A 174 48.27 -6.38 1.62
CA ASN A 174 49.21 -5.87 0.64
C ASN A 174 48.55 -5.93 -0.73
N GLY A 175 48.62 -4.80 -1.47
CA GLY A 175 48.07 -4.75 -2.82
C GLY A 175 48.39 -3.44 -3.53
N TYR A 176 48.06 -3.39 -4.82
CA TYR A 176 48.28 -2.17 -5.60
C TYR A 176 47.20 -1.12 -5.30
N LEU A 177 47.59 0.11 -5.02
CA LEU A 177 46.74 1.21 -4.56
C LEU A 177 45.48 1.40 -5.43
N TRP A 178 45.64 1.44 -6.75
CA TRP A 178 44.52 1.65 -7.65
C TRP A 178 43.53 0.48 -7.69
N TYR A 179 44.00 -0.77 -7.56
CA TYR A 179 43.16 -1.95 -7.49
C TYR A 179 42.30 -1.93 -6.22
N LEU A 180 42.94 -1.69 -5.08
CA LEU A 180 42.26 -1.59 -3.79
C LEU A 180 41.25 -0.44 -3.77
N LYS A 181 41.60 0.68 -4.39
CA LYS A 181 40.69 1.82 -4.55
C LYS A 181 39.49 1.45 -5.42
N SER A 182 39.70 0.85 -6.59
CA SER A 182 38.62 0.44 -7.50
C SER A 182 37.69 -0.62 -6.88
N GLN A 183 38.24 -1.57 -6.13
CA GLN A 183 37.48 -2.54 -5.38
C GLN A 183 36.65 -1.84 -4.28
N GLY A 184 37.25 -0.91 -3.56
CA GLY A 184 36.54 -0.12 -2.54
C GLY A 184 35.42 0.74 -3.12
N ASP A 185 35.65 1.36 -4.28
CA ASP A 185 34.65 2.16 -4.98
C ASP A 185 33.49 1.29 -5.52
N THR A 186 33.77 0.07 -5.99
CA THR A 186 32.74 -0.89 -6.41
C THR A 186 31.88 -1.36 -5.23
N ASN A 187 32.51 -1.67 -4.09
CA ASN A 187 31.77 -2.04 -2.89
C ASN A 187 30.85 -0.92 -2.40
N LYS A 188 31.35 0.33 -2.38
CA LYS A 188 30.53 1.50 -2.01
C LYS A 188 29.36 1.69 -2.97
N ARG A 189 29.60 1.55 -4.28
CA ARG A 189 28.54 1.65 -5.29
C ARG A 189 27.49 0.55 -5.10
N PHE A 190 27.89 -0.66 -4.76
CA PHE A 190 26.97 -1.76 -4.45
C PHE A 190 26.13 -1.47 -3.19
N GLU A 191 26.76 -0.93 -2.13
CA GLU A 191 26.04 -0.48 -0.93
C GLU A 191 25.03 0.63 -1.26
N ASP A 192 25.44 1.62 -2.08
CA ASP A 192 24.55 2.69 -2.53
C ASP A 192 23.35 2.13 -3.33
N TYR A 193 23.57 1.17 -4.22
CA TYR A 193 22.46 0.51 -4.95
C TYR A 193 21.52 -0.21 -4.01
N LEU A 194 22.01 -0.90 -3.00
CA LEU A 194 21.19 -1.57 -2.01
C LEU A 194 20.36 -0.56 -1.21
N GLU A 195 20.95 0.53 -0.74
CA GLU A 195 20.25 1.57 -0.01
C GLU A 195 19.18 2.28 -0.85
N MET A 196 19.52 2.64 -2.09
CA MET A 196 18.56 3.27 -3.00
C MET A 196 17.41 2.31 -3.35
N SER A 197 17.69 1.04 -3.52
CA SER A 197 16.68 0.04 -3.80
C SER A 197 15.69 -0.15 -2.65
N VAL A 198 16.12 -0.08 -1.40
CA VAL A 198 15.22 -0.13 -0.24
C VAL A 198 14.23 1.03 -0.25
N VAL A 199 14.62 2.19 -0.76
CA VAL A 199 13.79 3.40 -0.79
C VAL A 199 12.91 3.47 -2.02
N GLU A 200 13.50 3.29 -3.22
CA GLU A 200 12.90 3.64 -4.51
C GLU A 200 12.38 2.45 -5.31
N ALA A 201 12.68 1.21 -4.89
CA ALA A 201 12.27 0.04 -5.67
C ALA A 201 10.76 -0.05 -5.83
N GLU A 202 10.33 -0.52 -6.98
CA GLU A 202 8.93 -0.70 -7.31
C GLU A 202 8.67 -2.15 -7.75
N LYS A 203 7.51 -2.66 -7.35
CA LYS A 203 7.06 -3.98 -7.75
C LYS A 203 6.55 -3.93 -9.18
N SER A 204 7.05 -4.80 -10.04
CA SER A 204 6.57 -4.90 -11.41
C SER A 204 5.20 -5.59 -11.46
N ASP A 205 4.33 -5.12 -12.34
CA ASP A 205 3.14 -5.89 -12.73
C ASP A 205 3.57 -6.98 -13.72
N SER A 206 3.46 -8.24 -13.32
CA SER A 206 3.88 -9.41 -14.10
C SER A 206 3.17 -9.55 -15.47
N THR A 207 2.19 -8.69 -15.76
CA THR A 207 1.48 -8.67 -17.04
C THR A 207 2.09 -7.72 -18.06
N ALA A 208 3.03 -6.86 -17.65
CA ALA A 208 3.52 -5.79 -18.51
C ALA A 208 4.50 -6.30 -19.59
N ASP A 209 5.57 -7.00 -19.20
CA ASP A 209 6.57 -7.53 -20.12
C ASP A 209 7.37 -8.65 -19.42
N SER A 210 7.64 -9.76 -20.15
CA SER A 210 8.43 -10.88 -19.62
C SER A 210 9.91 -10.55 -19.38
N ASP A 211 10.40 -9.46 -19.96
CA ASP A 211 11.81 -9.04 -19.83
C ASP A 211 12.03 -8.15 -18.60
N ILE A 212 10.95 -7.64 -17.99
CA ILE A 212 11.01 -6.84 -16.77
C ILE A 212 11.10 -7.78 -15.56
N PRO A 213 12.12 -7.63 -14.67
CA PRO A 213 12.17 -8.42 -13.45
C PRO A 213 11.00 -8.09 -12.51
N ASP A 214 10.64 -9.04 -11.64
CA ASP A 214 9.51 -8.93 -10.72
C ASP A 214 9.55 -7.70 -9.78
N GLY A 215 10.74 -7.14 -9.54
CA GLY A 215 10.94 -6.01 -8.67
C GLY A 215 10.63 -6.32 -7.19
N SER A 216 10.89 -5.35 -6.35
CA SER A 216 10.56 -5.40 -4.92
C SER A 216 9.90 -4.09 -4.52
N GLU A 217 8.89 -4.13 -3.68
CA GLU A 217 8.24 -2.93 -3.18
C GLU A 217 9.16 -2.22 -2.17
N GLY A 218 9.61 -1.03 -2.53
CA GLY A 218 10.41 -0.14 -1.68
C GLY A 218 9.54 0.74 -0.78
N LEU A 219 10.22 1.55 0.06
CA LEU A 219 9.56 2.39 1.05
C LEU A 219 8.60 3.42 0.41
N LEU A 220 9.04 4.13 -0.63
CA LEU A 220 8.22 5.18 -1.27
C LEU A 220 7.03 4.59 -2.02
N SER A 221 7.20 3.46 -2.70
CA SER A 221 6.10 2.72 -3.32
C SER A 221 5.09 2.24 -2.28
N ALA A 222 5.54 1.70 -1.15
CA ALA A 222 4.67 1.28 -0.05
C ALA A 222 3.89 2.46 0.56
N ILE A 223 4.52 3.63 0.73
CA ILE A 223 3.84 4.84 1.21
C ILE A 223 2.81 5.33 0.18
N GLY A 224 3.16 5.36 -1.11
CA GLY A 224 2.23 5.77 -2.17
C GLY A 224 1.00 4.88 -2.29
N ASN A 225 1.20 3.56 -2.15
CA ASN A 225 0.12 2.58 -2.32
C ASN A 225 -0.75 2.40 -1.06
N ARG A 226 -0.18 2.56 0.13
CA ARG A 226 -0.83 2.22 1.41
C ARG A 226 -0.75 3.32 2.46
N GLY A 227 0.00 4.37 2.21
CA GLY A 227 0.14 5.49 3.13
C GLY A 227 -1.05 6.44 3.10
N ILE A 228 -1.20 7.23 4.15
CA ILE A 228 -2.12 8.37 4.18
C ILE A 228 -1.37 9.55 3.53
N VAL A 229 -1.77 9.92 2.33
CA VAL A 229 -1.23 11.06 1.58
C VAL A 229 -2.16 12.25 1.67
#